data_88c614d2c30a199c06482eef550fe537
#
_entry.id   88c614d2c30a199c06482eef550fe537
#
_cell.length_a   1.000
_cell.length_b   1.000
_cell.length_c   1.000
_cell.angle_alpha   90.00
_cell.angle_beta   90.00
_cell.angle_gamma   90.00
#
_symmetry.space_group_name_H-M   'P 1'
#
loop_
_entity.id
_entity.type
_entity.pdbx_description
1 polymer ?
#
loop_
_entity_poly.entity_id
_entity_poly.type
_entity_poly.pdbx_seq_one_letter_code
_entity_poly.pdbx_strand_id
1 'polypeptide(L)'
;LVFSKPGPLDFHAQISEDILKEAYARIGISVTTREFPGERAMRESNSGRLDGEVNRIRGIEKKYTNLRIIPVAINALKGMVFSKNPGLKIQKWDDLKQFSIGFRKGAKYAEYGTAGMNVLPATTNTMVFKMLERGRVDVAISTALEGSVTIRTLGLKEISMVEIPMVTLDLFHFLNRKHEDLIPQITSALKAMNREGLIA
;
A
#
# COMPACT_ATOMS: atom_id res chain seq x y z
N LEU A 1 -1.02 -21.39 -7.71
CA LEU A 1 -1.93 -20.26 -7.92
C LEU A 1 -1.19 -19.05 -8.48
N VAL A 2 -1.90 -18.19 -9.22
CA VAL A 2 -1.34 -16.99 -9.83
C VAL A 2 -2.10 -15.76 -9.33
N PHE A 3 -1.41 -14.88 -8.60
CA PHE A 3 -2.02 -13.65 -8.08
C PHE A 3 -1.55 -12.41 -8.85
N SER A 4 -2.38 -11.38 -8.88
CA SER A 4 -1.94 -10.09 -9.37
C SER A 4 -1.24 -9.29 -8.27
N LYS A 5 -0.25 -8.50 -8.66
CA LYS A 5 0.38 -7.49 -7.81
C LYS A 5 0.54 -6.18 -8.58
N PRO A 6 0.65 -5.02 -7.88
CA PRO A 6 1.16 -3.79 -8.47
C PRO A 6 2.57 -3.97 -9.03
N GLY A 7 3.05 -2.98 -9.79
CA GLY A 7 4.37 -3.03 -10.42
C GLY A 7 5.54 -3.17 -9.45
N PRO A 8 6.77 -3.35 -9.99
CA PRO A 8 7.95 -3.80 -9.23
C PRO A 8 8.43 -2.83 -8.15
N LEU A 9 7.98 -1.58 -8.20
CA LEU A 9 8.34 -0.55 -7.23
C LEU A 9 7.35 -0.43 -6.05
N ASP A 10 6.39 -1.34 -5.93
CA ASP A 10 5.48 -1.38 -4.79
C ASP A 10 6.05 -2.30 -3.70
N PHE A 11 6.75 -1.69 -2.73
CA PHE A 11 7.38 -2.42 -1.62
C PHE A 11 6.35 -3.15 -0.73
N HIS A 12 5.13 -2.61 -0.58
CA HIS A 12 4.08 -3.29 0.17
C HIS A 12 3.64 -4.57 -0.53
N ALA A 13 3.53 -4.54 -1.87
CA ALA A 13 3.21 -5.73 -2.64
C ALA A 13 4.32 -6.77 -2.57
N GLN A 14 5.60 -6.36 -2.57
CA GLN A 14 6.72 -7.29 -2.44
C GLN A 14 6.72 -8.01 -1.09
N ILE A 15 6.60 -7.27 0.01
CA ILE A 15 6.50 -7.85 1.35
C ILE A 15 5.31 -8.81 1.45
N SER A 16 4.14 -8.38 0.94
CA SER A 16 2.94 -9.21 0.96
C SER A 16 3.09 -10.47 0.10
N GLU A 17 3.79 -10.41 -1.04
CA GLU A 17 4.10 -11.57 -1.87
C GLU A 17 4.93 -12.60 -1.11
N ASP A 18 5.98 -12.15 -0.40
CA ASP A 18 6.86 -13.04 0.36
C ASP A 18 6.10 -13.72 1.51
N ILE A 19 5.25 -12.98 2.22
CA ILE A 19 4.35 -13.52 3.25
C ILE A 19 3.42 -14.58 2.65
N LEU A 20 2.81 -14.31 1.49
CA LEU A 20 1.90 -15.26 0.86
C LEU A 20 2.61 -16.51 0.35
N LYS A 21 3.82 -16.39 -0.22
CA LYS A 21 4.62 -17.56 -0.62
C LYS A 21 4.85 -18.51 0.55
N GLU A 22 5.23 -17.98 1.70
CA GLU A 22 5.40 -18.76 2.93
C GLU A 22 4.07 -19.37 3.40
N ALA A 23 3.01 -18.55 3.49
CA ALA A 23 1.72 -19.01 3.98
C ALA A 23 1.13 -20.15 3.13
N TYR A 24 1.23 -20.03 1.80
CA TYR A 24 0.74 -21.07 0.89
C TYR A 24 1.65 -22.30 0.87
N ALA A 25 2.97 -22.16 1.02
CA ALA A 25 3.90 -23.27 1.15
C ALA A 25 3.56 -24.16 2.37
N ARG A 26 3.12 -23.56 3.49
CA ARG A 26 2.68 -24.30 4.69
C ARG A 26 1.46 -25.19 4.47
N ILE A 27 0.68 -24.93 3.43
CA ILE A 27 -0.47 -25.75 3.04
C ILE A 27 -0.23 -26.53 1.73
N GLY A 28 1.05 -26.65 1.29
CA GLY A 28 1.45 -27.44 0.14
C GLY A 28 1.10 -26.84 -1.22
N ILE A 29 0.85 -25.52 -1.30
CA ILE A 29 0.46 -24.83 -2.53
C ILE A 29 1.58 -23.89 -2.97
N SER A 30 2.00 -23.98 -4.23
CA SER A 30 2.90 -23.00 -4.84
C SER A 30 2.15 -21.81 -5.40
N VAL A 31 2.70 -20.60 -5.21
CA VAL A 31 2.14 -19.35 -5.73
C VAL A 31 3.15 -18.60 -6.59
N THR A 32 2.65 -17.95 -7.63
CA THR A 32 3.39 -17.02 -8.47
C THR A 32 2.61 -15.71 -8.60
N THR A 33 3.27 -14.66 -9.03
CA THR A 33 2.63 -13.34 -9.20
C THR A 33 2.80 -12.82 -10.62
N ARG A 34 1.85 -11.98 -11.06
CA ARG A 34 1.92 -11.22 -12.30
C ARG A 34 1.62 -9.75 -12.03
N GLU A 35 2.36 -8.88 -12.69
CA GLU A 35 2.18 -7.44 -12.56
C GLU A 35 1.11 -6.93 -13.50
N PHE A 36 0.17 -6.16 -12.94
CA PHE A 36 -0.87 -5.47 -13.69
C PHE A 36 -1.13 -4.07 -13.13
N PRO A 37 -1.50 -3.09 -13.96
CA PRO A 37 -2.07 -1.83 -13.48
C PRO A 37 -3.31 -2.07 -12.62
N GLY A 38 -3.48 -1.32 -11.53
CA GLY A 38 -4.43 -1.59 -10.47
C GLY A 38 -5.85 -1.99 -10.90
N GLU A 39 -6.51 -1.20 -11.75
CA GLU A 39 -7.88 -1.50 -12.19
C GLU A 39 -7.95 -2.74 -13.10
N ARG A 40 -6.92 -2.96 -13.93
CA ARG A 40 -6.83 -4.18 -14.77
C ARG A 40 -6.59 -5.40 -13.89
N ALA A 41 -5.71 -5.33 -12.91
CA ALA A 41 -5.49 -6.38 -11.93
C ALA A 41 -6.81 -6.87 -11.33
N MET A 42 -7.58 -5.93 -10.78
CA MET A 42 -8.87 -6.23 -10.15
C MET A 42 -9.86 -6.93 -11.10
N ARG A 43 -9.91 -6.52 -12.38
CA ARG A 43 -10.79 -7.18 -13.37
C ARG A 43 -10.31 -8.59 -13.70
N GLU A 44 -9.01 -8.80 -13.88
CA GLU A 44 -8.43 -10.12 -14.16
C GLU A 44 -8.69 -11.09 -13.00
N SER A 45 -8.47 -10.64 -11.77
CA SER A 45 -8.71 -11.43 -10.57
C SER A 45 -10.20 -11.69 -10.33
N ASN A 46 -11.06 -10.70 -10.54
CA ASN A 46 -12.51 -10.86 -10.36
C ASN A 46 -13.13 -11.80 -11.41
N SER A 47 -12.61 -11.80 -12.64
CA SER A 47 -13.08 -12.71 -13.70
C SER A 47 -12.62 -14.16 -13.54
N GLY A 48 -11.68 -14.43 -12.62
CA GLY A 48 -11.09 -15.75 -12.41
C GLY A 48 -9.94 -16.11 -13.37
N ARG A 49 -9.51 -15.18 -14.24
CA ARG A 49 -8.30 -15.37 -15.07
C ARG A 49 -7.02 -15.38 -14.22
N LEU A 50 -7.04 -14.65 -13.10
CA LEU A 50 -6.08 -14.81 -12.00
C LEU A 50 -6.79 -15.39 -10.78
N ASP A 51 -6.03 -15.96 -9.88
CA ASP A 51 -6.57 -16.64 -8.70
C ASP A 51 -6.90 -15.68 -7.55
N GLY A 52 -6.40 -14.43 -7.63
CA GLY A 52 -6.68 -13.39 -6.64
C GLY A 52 -5.71 -12.21 -6.71
N GLU A 53 -5.72 -11.41 -5.65
CA GLU A 53 -4.91 -10.21 -5.46
C GLU A 53 -3.92 -10.43 -4.31
N VAL A 54 -2.64 -10.09 -4.49
CA VAL A 54 -1.63 -10.20 -3.43
C VAL A 54 -2.08 -9.41 -2.21
N ASN A 55 -2.37 -8.13 -2.38
CA ASN A 55 -2.89 -7.30 -1.28
C ASN A 55 -3.80 -6.18 -1.77
N ARG A 56 -4.85 -5.91 -1.02
CA ARG A 56 -5.75 -4.75 -1.21
C ARG A 56 -6.33 -4.31 0.14
N ILE A 57 -6.83 -3.10 0.19
CA ILE A 57 -7.64 -2.61 1.31
C ILE A 57 -8.99 -3.35 1.34
N ARG A 58 -9.58 -3.45 2.51
CA ARG A 58 -10.96 -3.95 2.69
C ARG A 58 -11.95 -3.05 1.95
N GLY A 59 -13.04 -3.64 1.44
CA GLY A 59 -14.13 -2.92 0.78
C GLY A 59 -14.13 -3.05 -0.74
N ILE A 60 -13.04 -3.55 -1.37
CA ILE A 60 -13.00 -3.78 -2.82
C ILE A 60 -14.00 -4.86 -3.24
N GLU A 61 -14.30 -5.81 -2.37
CA GLU A 61 -15.27 -6.90 -2.58
C GLU A 61 -16.69 -6.40 -2.84
N LYS A 62 -17.01 -5.17 -2.48
CA LYS A 62 -18.30 -4.53 -2.80
C LYS A 62 -18.47 -4.30 -4.30
N LYS A 63 -17.37 -3.99 -5.00
CA LYS A 63 -17.34 -3.78 -6.45
C LYS A 63 -16.95 -5.06 -7.20
N TYR A 64 -16.03 -5.84 -6.65
CA TYR A 64 -15.46 -7.05 -7.25
C TYR A 64 -15.98 -8.29 -6.52
N THR A 65 -17.25 -8.60 -6.79
CA THR A 65 -18.08 -9.55 -6.01
C THR A 65 -17.62 -11.01 -6.10
N ASN A 66 -16.70 -11.36 -6.98
CA ASN A 66 -16.09 -12.69 -7.03
C ASN A 66 -14.80 -12.77 -6.21
N LEU A 67 -14.36 -11.68 -5.61
CA LEU A 67 -13.21 -11.70 -4.71
C LEU A 67 -13.66 -11.90 -3.26
N ARG A 68 -12.96 -12.80 -2.57
CA ARG A 68 -13.18 -13.13 -1.15
C ARG A 68 -11.96 -12.69 -0.35
N ILE A 69 -12.20 -11.93 0.69
CA ILE A 69 -11.14 -11.46 1.59
C ILE A 69 -10.67 -12.61 2.48
N ILE A 70 -9.36 -12.75 2.64
CA ILE A 70 -8.78 -13.54 3.74
C ILE A 70 -8.78 -12.63 4.99
N PRO A 71 -9.48 -13.00 6.08
CA PRO A 71 -9.76 -12.09 7.20
C PRO A 71 -8.57 -11.93 8.17
N VAL A 72 -7.37 -11.86 7.64
CA VAL A 72 -6.11 -11.59 8.35
C VAL A 72 -5.37 -10.51 7.59
N ALA A 73 -5.06 -9.39 8.23
CA ALA A 73 -4.19 -8.39 7.64
C ALA A 73 -2.78 -8.99 7.48
N ILE A 74 -2.21 -8.86 6.30
CA ILE A 74 -0.88 -9.37 5.98
C ILE A 74 0.16 -8.27 5.91
N ASN A 75 -0.27 -7.02 5.89
CA ASN A 75 0.58 -5.83 5.85
C ASN A 75 -0.26 -4.61 6.23
N ALA A 76 0.38 -3.47 6.48
CA ALA A 76 -0.31 -2.20 6.70
C ALA A 76 0.39 -1.06 5.94
N LEU A 77 -0.41 -0.20 5.33
CA LEU A 77 0.03 1.04 4.71
C LEU A 77 -0.15 2.18 5.70
N LYS A 78 0.93 2.87 6.05
CA LYS A 78 0.88 4.10 6.86
C LYS A 78 1.17 5.30 5.95
N GLY A 79 0.15 6.10 5.68
CA GLY A 79 0.28 7.36 4.94
C GLY A 79 0.85 8.44 5.85
N MET A 80 2.01 8.97 5.50
CA MET A 80 2.80 9.93 6.31
C MET A 80 2.98 11.26 5.58
N VAL A 81 3.20 12.30 6.35
CA VAL A 81 3.66 13.60 5.87
C VAL A 81 5.19 13.67 6.01
N PHE A 82 5.84 14.24 5.02
CA PHE A 82 7.28 14.52 5.00
C PHE A 82 7.51 16.00 4.81
N SER A 83 8.47 16.57 5.52
CA SER A 83 8.78 18.01 5.49
C SER A 83 10.26 18.27 5.71
N LYS A 84 10.71 19.44 5.27
CA LYS A 84 12.04 20.01 5.63
C LYS A 84 12.03 20.66 6.99
N ASN A 85 10.87 20.93 7.56
CA ASN A 85 10.75 21.47 8.92
C ASN A 85 10.64 20.33 9.94
N PRO A 86 11.69 20.03 10.72
CA PRO A 86 11.68 18.93 11.68
C PRO A 86 10.73 19.16 12.87
N GLY A 87 10.33 20.42 13.10
CA GLY A 87 9.36 20.78 14.16
C GLY A 87 7.90 20.81 13.70
N LEU A 88 7.63 20.43 12.45
CA LEU A 88 6.27 20.46 11.91
C LEU A 88 5.37 19.46 12.64
N LYS A 89 4.28 19.96 13.21
CA LYS A 89 3.26 19.13 13.87
C LYS A 89 2.00 19.08 13.02
N ILE A 90 1.68 17.90 12.52
CA ILE A 90 0.46 17.59 11.77
C ILE A 90 -0.22 16.43 12.48
N GLN A 91 -1.49 16.60 12.85
CA GLN A 91 -2.27 15.59 13.57
C GLN A 91 -3.46 15.08 12.75
N LYS A 92 -3.97 15.91 11.84
CA LYS A 92 -5.14 15.61 11.00
C LYS A 92 -4.99 16.24 9.62
N TRP A 93 -5.79 15.79 8.67
CA TRP A 93 -5.78 16.29 7.29
C TRP A 93 -5.99 17.79 7.21
N ASP A 94 -6.88 18.36 8.04
CA ASP A 94 -7.18 19.80 8.04
C ASP A 94 -5.96 20.69 8.32
N ASP A 95 -4.97 20.19 9.06
CA ASP A 95 -3.75 20.93 9.38
C ASP A 95 -2.90 21.17 8.12
N LEU A 96 -3.16 20.41 7.04
CA LEU A 96 -2.46 20.53 5.76
C LEU A 96 -3.00 21.66 4.86
N LYS A 97 -4.15 22.26 5.17
CA LYS A 97 -4.82 23.27 4.33
C LYS A 97 -3.98 24.51 4.04
N GLN A 98 -3.04 24.84 4.91
CA GLN A 98 -2.15 25.99 4.79
C GLN A 98 -0.91 25.73 3.92
N PHE A 99 -0.68 24.48 3.49
CA PHE A 99 0.53 24.06 2.77
C PHE A 99 0.22 23.74 1.31
N SER A 100 1.25 23.89 0.46
CA SER A 100 1.28 23.25 -0.85
C SER A 100 1.75 21.80 -0.69
N ILE A 101 0.97 20.86 -1.25
CA ILE A 101 1.09 19.43 -0.94
C ILE A 101 1.49 18.64 -2.19
N GLY A 102 2.60 17.90 -2.12
CA GLY A 102 3.00 16.96 -3.17
C GLY A 102 2.63 15.53 -2.80
N PHE A 103 2.15 14.75 -3.77
CA PHE A 103 1.98 13.31 -3.64
C PHE A 103 1.99 12.60 -5.00
N ARG A 104 2.18 11.28 -5.00
CA ARG A 104 2.15 10.49 -6.23
C ARG A 104 0.72 10.29 -6.73
N LYS A 105 0.47 10.60 -8.01
CA LYS A 105 -0.83 10.34 -8.67
C LYS A 105 -1.25 8.89 -8.47
N GLY A 106 -2.52 8.68 -8.10
CA GLY A 106 -3.07 7.35 -7.81
C GLY A 106 -2.89 6.89 -6.35
N ALA A 107 -2.24 7.67 -5.49
CA ALA A 107 -2.25 7.45 -4.05
C ALA A 107 -3.61 7.89 -3.48
N LYS A 108 -4.62 7.01 -3.58
CA LYS A 108 -6.01 7.32 -3.27
C LYS A 108 -6.23 7.89 -1.88
N TYR A 109 -5.52 7.39 -0.87
CA TYR A 109 -5.60 7.92 0.49
C TYR A 109 -5.17 9.40 0.56
N ALA A 110 -4.14 9.80 -0.22
CA ALA A 110 -3.70 11.17 -0.30
C ALA A 110 -4.70 12.04 -1.10
N GLU A 111 -5.17 11.53 -2.26
CA GLU A 111 -6.19 12.22 -3.07
C GLU A 111 -7.46 12.52 -2.27
N TYR A 112 -7.96 11.56 -1.48
CA TYR A 112 -9.15 11.76 -0.65
C TYR A 112 -8.88 12.67 0.55
N GLY A 113 -7.74 12.47 1.23
CA GLY A 113 -7.40 13.25 2.42
C GLY A 113 -7.10 14.72 2.14
N THR A 114 -6.66 15.05 0.91
CA THR A 114 -6.32 16.42 0.50
C THR A 114 -7.34 17.04 -0.47
N ALA A 115 -8.54 16.47 -0.55
CA ALA A 115 -9.58 17.00 -1.43
C ALA A 115 -9.90 18.47 -1.12
N GLY A 116 -9.86 19.34 -2.12
CA GLY A 116 -10.09 20.79 -1.96
C GLY A 116 -8.90 21.59 -1.42
N MET A 117 -7.72 20.98 -1.23
CA MET A 117 -6.50 21.64 -0.79
C MET A 117 -5.60 22.02 -1.98
N ASN A 118 -4.54 22.81 -1.71
CA ASN A 118 -3.54 23.18 -2.70
C ASN A 118 -2.59 22.01 -2.97
N VAL A 119 -2.82 21.23 -4.06
CA VAL A 119 -2.07 20.02 -4.36
C VAL A 119 -1.32 20.10 -5.69
N LEU A 120 -0.10 19.56 -5.72
CA LEU A 120 0.74 19.38 -6.89
C LEU A 120 1.15 17.91 -7.05
N PRO A 121 0.29 17.06 -7.65
CA PRO A 121 0.58 15.64 -7.81
C PRO A 121 1.66 15.40 -8.89
N ALA A 122 2.55 14.43 -8.64
CA ALA A 122 3.57 13.99 -9.58
C ALA A 122 3.41 12.50 -9.95
N THR A 123 4.09 12.04 -10.99
CA THR A 123 3.97 10.65 -11.47
C THR A 123 4.74 9.65 -10.62
N THR A 124 5.79 10.08 -9.91
CA THR A 124 6.63 9.22 -9.07
C THR A 124 6.91 9.87 -7.72
N ASN A 125 7.20 9.06 -6.69
CA ASN A 125 7.66 9.56 -5.39
C ASN A 125 8.98 10.33 -5.53
N THR A 126 9.90 9.88 -6.39
CA THR A 126 11.15 10.62 -6.69
C THR A 126 10.88 12.06 -7.11
N MET A 127 9.90 12.30 -7.99
CA MET A 127 9.54 13.65 -8.39
C MET A 127 8.93 14.45 -7.24
N VAL A 128 8.05 13.85 -6.45
CA VAL A 128 7.44 14.48 -5.27
C VAL A 128 8.51 14.96 -4.29
N PHE A 129 9.46 14.09 -3.94
CA PHE A 129 10.52 14.42 -2.98
C PHE A 129 11.52 15.45 -3.52
N LYS A 130 11.81 15.44 -4.83
CA LYS A 130 12.60 16.52 -5.47
C LYS A 130 11.84 17.86 -5.49
N MET A 131 10.53 17.86 -5.58
CA MET A 131 9.73 19.08 -5.46
C MET A 131 9.79 19.63 -4.02
N LEU A 132 9.70 18.76 -3.01
CA LEU A 132 9.84 19.13 -1.60
C LEU A 132 11.24 19.69 -1.30
N GLU A 133 12.28 19.01 -1.77
CA GLU A 133 13.67 19.47 -1.63
C GLU A 133 13.88 20.88 -2.17
N ARG A 134 13.32 21.16 -3.35
CA ARG A 134 13.43 22.46 -4.05
C ARG A 134 12.43 23.52 -3.56
N GLY A 135 11.63 23.23 -2.55
CA GLY A 135 10.63 24.15 -2.02
C GLY A 135 9.46 24.45 -2.97
N ARG A 136 9.21 23.58 -3.96
CA ARG A 136 8.04 23.69 -4.85
C ARG A 136 6.75 23.23 -4.20
N VAL A 137 6.87 22.42 -3.16
CA VAL A 137 5.82 22.04 -2.22
C VAL A 137 6.37 22.14 -0.81
N ASP A 138 5.51 22.47 0.16
CA ASP A 138 5.88 22.64 1.56
C ASP A 138 5.95 21.29 2.27
N VAL A 139 5.09 20.35 1.86
CA VAL A 139 5.01 19.01 2.41
C VAL A 139 4.81 17.97 1.30
N ALA A 140 5.26 16.74 1.55
CA ALA A 140 4.99 15.60 0.69
C ALA A 140 4.20 14.53 1.46
N ILE A 141 3.28 13.85 0.78
CA ILE A 141 2.56 12.69 1.31
C ILE A 141 3.02 11.45 0.56
N SER A 142 3.48 10.46 1.33
CA SER A 142 3.86 9.15 0.83
C SER A 142 3.60 8.08 1.90
N THR A 143 3.75 6.81 1.59
CA THR A 143 3.79 5.81 2.66
C THR A 143 5.09 5.93 3.46
N ALA A 144 5.06 5.52 4.72
CA ALA A 144 6.25 5.52 5.57
C ALA A 144 7.42 4.81 4.90
N LEU A 145 7.15 3.64 4.31
CA LEU A 145 8.15 2.81 3.65
C LEU A 145 8.69 3.46 2.36
N GLU A 146 7.79 3.81 1.42
CA GLU A 146 8.19 4.41 0.14
C GLU A 146 8.91 5.75 0.32
N GLY A 147 8.42 6.59 1.24
CA GLY A 147 9.04 7.87 1.54
C GLY A 147 10.45 7.70 2.12
N SER A 148 10.62 6.82 3.12
CA SER A 148 11.92 6.54 3.73
C SER A 148 12.92 5.98 2.73
N VAL A 149 12.50 5.05 1.85
CA VAL A 149 13.34 4.53 0.78
C VAL A 149 13.73 5.64 -0.20
N THR A 150 12.77 6.50 -0.59
CA THR A 150 13.02 7.59 -1.53
C THR A 150 14.02 8.60 -0.95
N ILE A 151 13.85 9.01 0.30
CA ILE A 151 14.78 9.91 1.01
C ILE A 151 16.19 9.32 1.00
N ARG A 152 16.34 8.06 1.39
CA ARG A 152 17.65 7.38 1.43
C ARG A 152 18.28 7.27 0.05
N THR A 153 17.52 6.86 -0.97
CA THR A 153 17.99 6.70 -2.34
C THR A 153 18.46 8.01 -2.96
N LEU A 154 17.80 9.12 -2.64
CA LEU A 154 18.13 10.45 -3.15
C LEU A 154 19.14 11.20 -2.27
N GLY A 155 19.50 10.68 -1.11
CA GLY A 155 20.41 11.33 -0.17
C GLY A 155 19.86 12.61 0.48
N LEU A 156 18.53 12.72 0.65
CA LEU A 156 17.85 13.92 1.14
C LEU A 156 17.95 14.03 2.67
N LYS A 157 18.99 14.70 3.16
CA LYS A 157 19.30 14.77 4.61
C LYS A 157 18.39 15.72 5.40
N GLU A 158 17.78 16.70 4.75
CA GLU A 158 16.96 17.73 5.40
C GLU A 158 15.47 17.37 5.48
N ILE A 159 15.05 16.28 4.85
CA ILE A 159 13.65 15.86 4.85
C ILE A 159 13.44 14.80 5.91
N SER A 160 12.47 15.02 6.79
CA SER A 160 12.05 14.08 7.83
C SER A 160 10.58 13.72 7.71
N MET A 161 10.23 12.57 8.25
CA MET A 161 8.86 12.11 8.37
C MET A 161 8.22 12.70 9.63
N VAL A 162 7.01 13.24 9.50
CA VAL A 162 6.21 13.68 10.65
C VAL A 162 5.73 12.46 11.44
N GLU A 163 5.73 12.56 12.77
CA GLU A 163 5.57 11.40 13.67
C GLU A 163 4.22 10.69 13.51
N ILE A 164 3.12 11.46 13.33
CA ILE A 164 1.77 10.89 13.34
C ILE A 164 1.32 10.52 11.94
N PRO A 165 0.90 9.27 11.70
CA PRO A 165 0.34 8.87 10.41
C PRO A 165 -1.01 9.55 10.15
N MET A 166 -1.20 10.06 8.93
CA MET A 166 -2.47 10.61 8.46
C MET A 166 -3.53 9.53 8.27
N VAL A 167 -3.10 8.33 7.97
CA VAL A 167 -3.97 7.15 7.80
C VAL A 167 -3.16 5.88 7.99
N THR A 168 -3.78 4.87 8.59
CA THR A 168 -3.29 3.49 8.60
C THR A 168 -4.34 2.61 7.94
N LEU A 169 -3.94 1.87 6.92
CA LEU A 169 -4.81 1.00 6.13
C LEU A 169 -4.25 -0.42 6.15
N ASP A 170 -4.99 -1.33 6.74
CA ASP A 170 -4.66 -2.75 6.69
C ASP A 170 -4.81 -3.28 5.26
N LEU A 171 -3.86 -4.10 4.85
CA LEU A 171 -3.82 -4.76 3.55
C LEU A 171 -4.12 -6.25 3.71
N PHE A 172 -5.06 -6.72 2.91
CA PHE A 172 -5.57 -8.08 2.96
C PHE A 172 -5.33 -8.80 1.64
N HIS A 173 -5.07 -10.08 1.70
CA HIS A 173 -5.09 -10.96 0.54
C HIS A 173 -6.53 -11.25 0.12
N PHE A 174 -6.75 -11.37 -1.19
CA PHE A 174 -8.06 -11.72 -1.75
C PHE A 174 -7.94 -12.90 -2.70
N LEU A 175 -8.80 -13.88 -2.55
CA LEU A 175 -8.96 -15.02 -3.47
C LEU A 175 -10.15 -14.83 -4.39
N ASN A 176 -10.05 -15.31 -5.63
CA ASN A 176 -11.24 -15.51 -6.44
C ASN A 176 -12.11 -16.61 -5.82
N ARG A 177 -13.43 -16.45 -5.85
CA ARG A 177 -14.40 -17.40 -5.25
C ARG A 177 -14.23 -18.84 -5.68
N LYS A 178 -13.59 -19.11 -6.83
CA LYS A 178 -13.28 -20.47 -7.31
C LYS A 178 -12.34 -21.24 -6.35
N HIS A 179 -11.69 -20.54 -5.43
CA HIS A 179 -10.80 -21.08 -4.39
C HIS A 179 -11.31 -20.79 -2.98
N GLU A 180 -12.62 -20.62 -2.81
CA GLU A 180 -13.23 -20.28 -1.51
C GLU A 180 -12.99 -21.36 -0.45
N ASP A 181 -12.82 -22.61 -0.86
CA ASP A 181 -12.46 -23.77 -0.05
C ASP A 181 -11.08 -23.65 0.62
N LEU A 182 -10.16 -22.85 0.08
CA LEU A 182 -8.85 -22.62 0.66
C LEU A 182 -8.84 -21.57 1.78
N ILE A 183 -9.89 -20.76 1.92
CA ILE A 183 -9.94 -19.65 2.88
C ILE A 183 -9.68 -20.09 4.32
N PRO A 184 -10.27 -21.18 4.85
CA PRO A 184 -9.98 -21.61 6.21
C PRO A 184 -8.53 -22.00 6.44
N GLN A 185 -7.92 -22.71 5.49
CA GLN A 185 -6.55 -23.19 5.58
C GLN A 185 -5.54 -22.02 5.54
N ILE A 186 -5.68 -21.12 4.56
CA ILE A 186 -4.78 -19.97 4.44
C ILE A 186 -4.96 -18.97 5.61
N THR A 187 -6.19 -18.81 6.10
CA THR A 187 -6.46 -18.01 7.30
C THR A 187 -5.72 -18.58 8.52
N SER A 188 -5.75 -19.91 8.70
CA SER A 188 -5.04 -20.58 9.79
C SER A 188 -3.53 -20.41 9.67
N ALA A 189 -2.95 -20.59 8.47
CA ALA A 189 -1.52 -20.40 8.22
C ALA A 189 -1.07 -18.96 8.53
N LEU A 190 -1.81 -17.96 8.04
CA LEU A 190 -1.49 -16.54 8.30
C LEU A 190 -1.62 -16.18 9.79
N LYS A 191 -2.62 -16.70 10.50
CA LYS A 191 -2.72 -16.51 11.95
C LYS A 191 -1.55 -17.16 12.72
N ALA A 192 -1.07 -18.31 12.26
CA ALA A 192 0.13 -18.95 12.85
C ALA A 192 1.37 -18.06 12.62
N MET A 193 1.59 -17.59 11.40
CA MET A 193 2.70 -16.69 11.07
C MET A 193 2.67 -15.38 11.86
N ASN A 194 1.47 -14.83 12.10
CA ASN A 194 1.33 -13.64 12.95
C ASN A 194 1.75 -13.91 14.40
N ARG A 195 1.36 -15.06 14.99
CA ARG A 195 1.82 -15.47 16.34
C ARG A 195 3.31 -15.72 16.41
N GLU A 196 3.94 -16.14 15.32
CA GLU A 196 5.38 -16.34 15.20
C GLU A 196 6.16 -15.01 14.97
N GLY A 197 5.46 -13.88 14.81
CA GLY A 197 6.09 -12.58 14.55
C GLY A 197 6.59 -12.39 13.11
N LEU A 198 6.14 -13.23 12.16
CA LEU A 198 6.51 -13.14 10.75
C LEU A 198 5.65 -12.14 9.96
N ILE A 199 4.57 -11.69 10.55
CA ILE A 199 3.67 -10.64 10.01
C ILE A 199 3.62 -9.51 11.05
N ALA A 200 3.95 -8.29 10.64
CA ALA A 200 3.99 -7.10 11.51
C ALA A 200 2.66 -6.32 11.45
#